data_e703530ab757a4b8e846607f82e6c6f9
#
_entry.id   e703530ab757a4b8e846607f82e6c6f9
#
_cell.length_a   1.000
_cell.length_b   1.000
_cell.length_c   1.000
_cell.angle_alpha   90.00
_cell.angle_beta   90.00
_cell.angle_gamma   90.00
#
_symmetry.space_group_name_H-M   'P 1'
#
loop_
_entity.id
_entity.type
_entity.pdbx_description
1 polymer ?
#
loop_
_entity_poly.entity_id
_entity_poly.type
_entity_poly.pdbx_seq_one_letter_code
_entity_poly.pdbx_strand_id
1 'polypeptide(L)'
;MRIVIIGAVAAGTSAATEIRRNNKEAEIIIYDKDGYISYAGCGMPFYISGEVENFSDVVPRDAKFFKEKHNIEINIVHEVLSVNPDNKTLKVKNLLTGDILEDSYDKLIISTGAFSVMPDLKGSDRENVFLLRNINDMNGIKNFIEAKKPKSAVIIGSGFIGLEMCESFKHLGMDVSIVARSKIAKGIDNDMYSYIEEHLKEKGVNVYTNTKTMEINDQGVVIGDGSIIKADIVLLATGVKPNTALAKSMGVELGVTGAIKVDKHMRTNIEDVYSCGDCIEVFNTINDKPVYRPLGSTANKTGTIAGRNVLGINDEFKGVLGTGIFRVFDITVGMTGLSEEEAVKSGYNVSVSIDKKPNKPEYMGGRPIVIKAVAEKESGRLLGAQLIGYEGTDRRLDVLVAAITLNASAEDLMHFDLAYSPPYSTPRDPLYYTGAKLRAKK
;
A
#
# COMPACT_ATOMS: atom_id res chain seq x y z
N MET A 1 -11.69 16.14 -27.51
CA MET A 1 -10.47 15.45 -27.04
C MET A 1 -10.88 14.11 -26.45
N ARG A 2 -10.33 13.04 -26.97
CA ARG A 2 -10.57 11.65 -26.54
C ARG A 2 -9.44 11.21 -25.62
N ILE A 3 -9.76 10.85 -24.40
CA ILE A 3 -8.79 10.41 -23.39
C ILE A 3 -9.09 8.97 -23.03
N VAL A 4 -8.10 8.08 -23.27
CA VAL A 4 -8.20 6.67 -22.92
C VAL A 4 -7.37 6.44 -21.64
N ILE A 5 -7.93 5.66 -20.72
CA ILE A 5 -7.30 5.27 -19.46
C ILE A 5 -7.27 3.75 -19.38
N ILE A 6 -6.14 3.17 -19.00
CA ILE A 6 -5.98 1.72 -18.85
C ILE A 6 -5.89 1.39 -17.37
N GLY A 7 -6.95 0.77 -16.84
CA GLY A 7 -7.11 0.44 -15.41
C GLY A 7 -8.13 1.33 -14.69
N ALA A 8 -9.08 0.73 -13.97
CA ALA A 8 -10.26 1.39 -13.40
C ALA A 8 -10.37 1.27 -11.87
N VAL A 9 -9.26 1.14 -11.14
CA VAL A 9 -9.30 1.08 -9.68
C VAL A 9 -9.02 2.48 -9.10
N ALA A 10 -8.03 2.66 -8.24
CA ALA A 10 -7.83 3.92 -7.51
C ALA A 10 -7.34 5.07 -8.40
N ALA A 11 -6.24 4.86 -9.12
CA ALA A 11 -5.59 5.93 -9.91
C ALA A 11 -6.39 6.29 -11.15
N GLY A 12 -6.84 5.30 -11.93
CA GLY A 12 -7.56 5.54 -13.18
C GLY A 12 -8.90 6.23 -12.97
N THR A 13 -9.69 5.79 -11.98
CA THR A 13 -10.97 6.46 -11.65
C THR A 13 -10.77 7.85 -11.05
N SER A 14 -9.68 8.08 -10.29
CA SER A 14 -9.32 9.42 -9.80
C SER A 14 -8.94 10.34 -10.95
N ALA A 15 -8.14 9.86 -11.92
CA ALA A 15 -7.80 10.62 -13.12
C ALA A 15 -9.05 10.96 -13.94
N ALA A 16 -9.90 9.97 -14.23
CA ALA A 16 -11.12 10.16 -15.01
C ALA A 16 -12.08 11.17 -14.38
N THR A 17 -12.30 11.08 -13.07
CA THR A 17 -13.19 12.02 -12.36
C THR A 17 -12.61 13.41 -12.30
N GLU A 18 -11.28 13.56 -12.17
CA GLU A 18 -10.61 14.85 -12.19
C GLU A 18 -10.64 15.48 -13.59
N ILE A 19 -10.45 14.69 -14.66
CA ILE A 19 -10.63 15.15 -16.04
C ILE A 19 -12.05 15.68 -16.22
N ARG A 20 -13.07 14.92 -15.85
CA ARG A 20 -14.48 15.31 -16.00
C ARG A 20 -14.82 16.58 -15.19
N ARG A 21 -14.23 16.75 -14.03
CA ARG A 21 -14.41 17.93 -13.19
C ARG A 21 -13.91 19.22 -13.89
N ASN A 22 -12.79 19.11 -14.61
CA ASN A 22 -12.13 20.23 -15.25
C ASN A 22 -12.48 20.38 -16.75
N ASN A 23 -13.01 19.35 -17.39
CA ASN A 23 -13.45 19.38 -18.79
C ASN A 23 -14.73 18.55 -18.98
N LYS A 24 -15.86 19.25 -19.21
CA LYS A 24 -17.18 18.63 -19.38
C LYS A 24 -17.34 17.94 -20.74
N GLU A 25 -16.58 18.38 -21.75
CA GLU A 25 -16.71 17.93 -23.14
C GLU A 25 -15.72 16.82 -23.52
N ALA A 26 -14.76 16.49 -22.64
CA ALA A 26 -13.82 15.42 -22.92
C ALA A 26 -14.55 14.09 -23.05
N GLU A 27 -14.22 13.32 -24.07
CA GLU A 27 -14.60 11.92 -24.19
C GLU A 27 -13.62 11.07 -23.35
N ILE A 28 -14.12 10.40 -22.32
CA ILE A 28 -13.32 9.65 -21.37
C ILE A 28 -13.73 8.19 -21.41
N ILE A 29 -12.77 7.33 -21.78
CA ILE A 29 -12.98 5.89 -21.87
C ILE A 29 -11.94 5.20 -21.00
N ILE A 30 -12.41 4.25 -20.20
CA ILE A 30 -11.53 3.39 -19.39
C ILE A 30 -11.69 1.95 -19.85
N TYR A 31 -10.57 1.25 -20.03
CA TYR A 31 -10.53 -0.19 -20.22
C TYR A 31 -9.96 -0.87 -19.00
N ASP A 32 -10.66 -1.86 -18.48
CA ASP A 32 -10.18 -2.70 -17.39
C ASP A 32 -10.44 -4.17 -17.69
N LYS A 33 -9.43 -5.02 -17.49
CA LYS A 33 -9.54 -6.46 -17.73
C LYS A 33 -10.33 -7.20 -16.65
N ASP A 34 -10.46 -6.62 -15.45
CA ASP A 34 -11.24 -7.19 -14.36
C ASP A 34 -12.73 -6.81 -14.48
N GLY A 35 -13.59 -7.60 -13.84
CA GLY A 35 -15.02 -7.32 -13.74
C GLY A 35 -15.40 -6.33 -12.63
N TYR A 36 -14.46 -6.00 -11.76
CA TYR A 36 -14.68 -5.12 -10.63
C TYR A 36 -13.77 -3.90 -10.69
N ILE A 37 -14.35 -2.72 -10.45
CA ILE A 37 -13.66 -1.43 -10.53
C ILE A 37 -13.90 -0.61 -9.26
N SER A 38 -13.09 0.41 -9.04
CA SER A 38 -13.27 1.39 -7.94
C SER A 38 -13.51 0.76 -6.56
N TYR A 39 -12.92 -0.40 -6.31
CA TYR A 39 -13.09 -1.15 -5.08
C TYR A 39 -12.09 -0.72 -4.00
N ALA A 40 -12.44 -0.99 -2.74
CA ALA A 40 -11.63 -0.76 -1.56
C ALA A 40 -10.64 -1.91 -1.34
N GLY A 41 -9.48 -1.91 -2.03
CA GLY A 41 -8.48 -2.98 -1.92
C GLY A 41 -8.02 -3.26 -0.48
N CYS A 42 -7.82 -2.21 0.32
CA CYS A 42 -7.47 -2.34 1.73
C CYS A 42 -8.65 -2.83 2.62
N GLY A 43 -9.87 -2.86 2.10
CA GLY A 43 -11.05 -3.39 2.79
C GLY A 43 -11.20 -4.92 2.68
N MET A 44 -10.49 -5.56 1.76
CA MET A 44 -10.63 -6.99 1.48
C MET A 44 -10.37 -7.89 2.69
N PRO A 45 -9.31 -7.70 3.50
CA PRO A 45 -9.09 -8.49 4.70
C PRO A 45 -10.25 -8.42 5.69
N PHE A 46 -10.84 -7.22 5.87
CA PHE A 46 -11.97 -6.99 6.78
C PHE A 46 -13.28 -7.61 6.27
N TYR A 47 -13.46 -7.67 4.94
CA TYR A 47 -14.59 -8.39 4.35
C TYR A 47 -14.41 -9.92 4.46
N ILE A 48 -13.21 -10.44 4.29
CA ILE A 48 -12.91 -11.86 4.48
C ILE A 48 -13.18 -12.28 5.93
N SER A 49 -12.78 -11.47 6.91
CA SER A 49 -13.02 -11.74 8.34
C SER A 49 -14.48 -11.61 8.76
N GLY A 50 -15.30 -10.91 7.98
CA GLY A 50 -16.69 -10.57 8.33
C GLY A 50 -16.83 -9.29 9.17
N GLU A 51 -15.77 -8.54 9.44
CA GLU A 51 -15.81 -7.22 10.08
C GLU A 51 -16.54 -6.21 9.19
N VAL A 52 -16.36 -6.31 7.87
CA VAL A 52 -17.21 -5.66 6.86
C VAL A 52 -18.18 -6.71 6.34
N GLU A 53 -19.47 -6.49 6.54
CA GLU A 53 -20.50 -7.49 6.26
C GLU A 53 -20.94 -7.49 4.79
N ASN A 54 -21.09 -6.31 4.18
CA ASN A 54 -21.66 -6.20 2.85
C ASN A 54 -20.59 -6.09 1.76
N PHE A 55 -20.74 -6.89 0.72
CA PHE A 55 -19.89 -6.81 -0.47
C PHE A 55 -19.90 -5.42 -1.11
N SER A 56 -21.05 -4.76 -1.12
CA SER A 56 -21.20 -3.39 -1.64
C SER A 56 -20.35 -2.34 -0.92
N ASP A 57 -19.92 -2.59 0.32
CA ASP A 57 -19.08 -1.67 1.07
C ASP A 57 -17.63 -1.70 0.56
N VAL A 58 -17.18 -2.85 0.04
CA VAL A 58 -15.86 -2.98 -0.60
C VAL A 58 -15.89 -2.73 -2.10
N VAL A 59 -17.06 -2.87 -2.77
CA VAL A 59 -17.26 -2.57 -4.20
C VAL A 59 -18.42 -1.57 -4.35
N PRO A 60 -18.25 -0.31 -3.92
CA PRO A 60 -19.35 0.65 -3.82
C PRO A 60 -19.79 1.26 -5.15
N ARG A 61 -19.04 1.04 -6.24
CA ARG A 61 -19.30 1.68 -7.53
C ARG A 61 -19.01 0.72 -8.69
N ASP A 62 -19.89 0.74 -9.69
CA ASP A 62 -19.78 0.00 -10.93
C ASP A 62 -19.63 0.93 -12.15
N ALA A 63 -19.50 0.38 -13.32
CA ALA A 63 -19.38 1.13 -14.58
C ALA A 63 -20.63 2.01 -14.84
N LYS A 64 -21.81 1.53 -14.45
CA LYS A 64 -23.08 2.27 -14.60
C LYS A 64 -23.06 3.55 -13.78
N PHE A 65 -22.60 3.50 -12.53
CA PHE A 65 -22.44 4.68 -11.68
C PHE A 65 -21.58 5.74 -12.35
N PHE A 66 -20.42 5.38 -12.93
CA PHE A 66 -19.54 6.32 -13.60
C PHE A 66 -20.15 6.91 -14.87
N LYS A 67 -20.90 6.10 -15.63
CA LYS A 67 -21.61 6.57 -16.83
C LYS A 67 -22.70 7.58 -16.49
N GLU A 68 -23.57 7.25 -15.55
CA GLU A 68 -24.72 8.08 -15.19
C GLU A 68 -24.33 9.36 -14.44
N LYS A 69 -23.40 9.26 -13.50
CA LYS A 69 -23.02 10.39 -12.64
C LYS A 69 -21.94 11.30 -13.24
N HIS A 70 -21.04 10.72 -14.01
CA HIS A 70 -19.87 11.42 -14.51
C HIS A 70 -19.74 11.44 -16.03
N ASN A 71 -20.60 10.78 -16.78
CA ASN A 71 -20.46 10.58 -18.23
C ASN A 71 -19.08 10.04 -18.62
N ILE A 72 -18.58 9.03 -17.86
CA ILE A 72 -17.35 8.30 -18.11
C ILE A 72 -17.72 6.90 -18.58
N GLU A 73 -17.20 6.48 -19.75
CA GLU A 73 -17.37 5.14 -20.26
C GLU A 73 -16.34 4.20 -19.65
N ILE A 74 -16.77 3.11 -19.01
CA ILE A 74 -15.86 2.10 -18.46
C ILE A 74 -16.21 0.74 -19.04
N ASN A 75 -15.29 0.19 -19.80
CA ASN A 75 -15.39 -1.14 -20.41
C ASN A 75 -14.65 -2.13 -19.51
N ILE A 76 -15.40 -2.82 -18.65
CA ILE A 76 -14.88 -3.92 -17.80
C ILE A 76 -14.71 -5.19 -18.64
N VAL A 77 -13.87 -6.13 -18.17
CA VAL A 77 -13.57 -7.40 -18.87
C VAL A 77 -13.01 -7.15 -20.29
N HIS A 78 -12.30 -6.01 -20.43
CA HIS A 78 -11.64 -5.59 -21.67
C HIS A 78 -10.15 -5.38 -21.43
N GLU A 79 -9.33 -6.22 -22.05
CA GLU A 79 -7.87 -6.15 -21.92
C GLU A 79 -7.23 -5.39 -23.08
N VAL A 80 -6.47 -4.35 -22.79
CA VAL A 80 -5.64 -3.68 -23.78
C VAL A 80 -4.42 -4.55 -24.07
N LEU A 81 -4.37 -5.12 -25.27
CA LEU A 81 -3.31 -6.04 -25.69
C LEU A 81 -2.05 -5.31 -26.15
N SER A 82 -2.23 -4.21 -26.87
CA SER A 82 -1.12 -3.40 -27.42
C SER A 82 -1.56 -1.97 -27.64
N VAL A 83 -0.59 -1.07 -27.65
CA VAL A 83 -0.74 0.34 -28.00
C VAL A 83 0.33 0.70 -29.01
N ASN A 84 -0.05 1.41 -30.06
CA ASN A 84 0.86 2.05 -31.02
C ASN A 84 0.88 3.55 -30.74
N PRO A 85 1.94 4.09 -30.10
CA PRO A 85 1.98 5.50 -29.75
C PRO A 85 2.15 6.43 -30.97
N ASP A 86 2.76 5.97 -32.06
CA ASP A 86 2.98 6.78 -33.27
C ASP A 86 1.65 7.11 -33.96
N ASN A 87 0.76 6.12 -34.06
CA ASN A 87 -0.58 6.28 -34.66
C ASN A 87 -1.67 6.59 -33.62
N LYS A 88 -1.32 6.64 -32.34
CA LYS A 88 -2.27 6.82 -31.21
C LYS A 88 -3.44 5.83 -31.25
N THR A 89 -3.17 4.55 -31.53
CA THR A 89 -4.16 3.48 -31.56
C THR A 89 -3.85 2.39 -30.55
N LEU A 90 -4.89 1.64 -30.16
CA LEU A 90 -4.79 0.51 -29.25
C LEU A 90 -5.67 -0.64 -29.70
N LYS A 91 -5.21 -1.87 -29.43
CA LYS A 91 -6.01 -3.09 -29.63
C LYS A 91 -6.53 -3.58 -28.30
N VAL A 92 -7.84 -3.76 -28.22
CA VAL A 92 -8.55 -4.14 -27.01
C VAL A 92 -9.29 -5.45 -27.26
N LYS A 93 -9.11 -6.42 -26.38
CA LYS A 93 -9.81 -7.70 -26.42
C LYS A 93 -10.96 -7.70 -25.41
N ASN A 94 -12.16 -7.97 -25.86
CA ASN A 94 -13.27 -8.35 -25.00
C ASN A 94 -13.00 -9.79 -24.50
N LEU A 95 -12.79 -9.97 -23.20
CA LEU A 95 -12.45 -11.27 -22.63
C LEU A 95 -13.65 -12.22 -22.52
N LEU A 96 -14.90 -11.71 -22.67
CA LEU A 96 -16.10 -12.56 -22.68
C LEU A 96 -16.35 -13.16 -24.07
N THR A 97 -16.24 -12.35 -25.13
CA THR A 97 -16.54 -12.78 -26.50
C THR A 97 -15.30 -13.25 -27.26
N GLY A 98 -14.12 -12.80 -26.84
CA GLY A 98 -12.86 -13.03 -27.54
C GLY A 98 -12.59 -12.03 -28.67
N ASP A 99 -13.52 -11.15 -28.98
CA ASP A 99 -13.40 -10.16 -30.05
C ASP A 99 -12.30 -9.15 -29.76
N ILE A 100 -11.59 -8.76 -30.82
CA ILE A 100 -10.58 -7.71 -30.76
C ILE A 100 -11.11 -6.49 -31.53
N LEU A 101 -11.18 -5.36 -30.84
CA LEU A 101 -11.48 -4.06 -31.43
C LEU A 101 -10.23 -3.19 -31.49
N GLU A 102 -10.20 -2.28 -32.45
CA GLU A 102 -9.20 -1.21 -32.53
C GLU A 102 -9.84 0.11 -32.09
N ASP A 103 -9.16 0.86 -31.23
CA ASP A 103 -9.59 2.15 -30.72
C ASP A 103 -8.46 3.17 -30.83
N SER A 104 -8.74 4.46 -30.65
CA SER A 104 -7.79 5.55 -30.77
C SER A 104 -7.91 6.53 -29.62
N TYR A 105 -6.87 7.35 -29.41
CA TYR A 105 -6.85 8.35 -28.36
C TYR A 105 -6.14 9.63 -28.83
N ASP A 106 -6.51 10.78 -28.24
CA ASP A 106 -5.69 12.00 -28.28
C ASP A 106 -4.64 11.96 -27.17
N LYS A 107 -5.03 11.47 -25.98
CA LYS A 107 -4.18 11.32 -24.78
C LYS A 107 -4.43 9.98 -24.11
N LEU A 108 -3.37 9.38 -23.55
CA LEU A 108 -3.40 8.09 -22.87
C LEU A 108 -2.92 8.19 -21.43
N ILE A 109 -3.62 7.54 -20.50
CA ILE A 109 -3.17 7.36 -19.11
C ILE A 109 -3.01 5.87 -18.82
N ILE A 110 -1.80 5.45 -18.46
CA ILE A 110 -1.51 4.08 -18.02
C ILE A 110 -1.64 4.01 -16.49
N SER A 111 -2.62 3.27 -15.99
CA SER A 111 -2.87 3.04 -14.56
C SER A 111 -3.08 1.55 -14.26
N THR A 112 -2.24 0.72 -14.88
CA THR A 112 -2.28 -0.75 -14.84
C THR A 112 -1.98 -1.37 -13.48
N GLY A 113 -1.58 -0.54 -12.50
CA GLY A 113 -1.38 -0.95 -11.12
C GLY A 113 -0.21 -1.93 -10.91
N ALA A 114 -0.43 -2.88 -10.04
CA ALA A 114 0.55 -3.90 -9.66
C ALA A 114 -0.10 -5.27 -9.57
N PHE A 115 0.71 -6.32 -9.58
CA PHE A 115 0.29 -7.71 -9.39
C PHE A 115 1.04 -8.35 -8.22
N SER A 116 0.40 -9.30 -7.56
CA SER A 116 1.04 -10.09 -6.50
C SER A 116 2.10 -11.02 -7.09
N VAL A 117 3.22 -11.13 -6.40
CA VAL A 117 4.31 -12.02 -6.83
C VAL A 117 3.97 -13.45 -6.42
N MET A 118 3.77 -14.32 -7.41
CA MET A 118 3.76 -15.76 -7.19
C MET A 118 5.22 -16.22 -7.08
N PRO A 119 5.66 -16.74 -5.92
CA PRO A 119 7.02 -17.28 -5.82
C PRO A 119 7.16 -18.56 -6.64
N ASP A 120 8.36 -18.80 -7.17
CA ASP A 120 8.73 -20.12 -7.71
C ASP A 120 8.91 -21.09 -6.54
N LEU A 121 7.80 -21.68 -6.12
CA LEU A 121 7.69 -22.55 -4.97
C LEU A 121 6.83 -23.76 -5.34
N LYS A 122 7.38 -24.94 -5.19
CA LYS A 122 6.65 -26.19 -5.46
C LYS A 122 5.35 -26.23 -4.64
N GLY A 123 4.22 -26.45 -5.30
CA GLY A 123 2.89 -26.49 -4.72
C GLY A 123 2.23 -25.13 -4.54
N SER A 124 2.79 -24.04 -5.10
CA SER A 124 2.14 -22.71 -5.10
C SER A 124 0.87 -22.67 -5.95
N ASP A 125 0.66 -23.65 -6.82
CA ASP A 125 -0.50 -23.82 -7.70
C ASP A 125 -1.63 -24.69 -7.11
N ARG A 126 -1.54 -25.10 -5.86
CA ARG A 126 -2.53 -25.96 -5.19
C ARG A 126 -3.83 -25.18 -4.93
N GLU A 127 -4.97 -25.90 -4.88
CA GLU A 127 -6.31 -25.35 -4.70
C GLU A 127 -6.52 -24.58 -3.38
N ASN A 128 -5.71 -24.86 -2.36
CA ASN A 128 -5.75 -24.21 -1.05
C ASN A 128 -4.71 -23.09 -0.88
N VAL A 129 -4.03 -22.71 -1.96
CA VAL A 129 -3.01 -21.65 -1.97
C VAL A 129 -3.55 -20.42 -2.68
N PHE A 130 -3.49 -19.26 -2.01
CA PHE A 130 -4.09 -18.02 -2.48
C PHE A 130 -3.09 -16.86 -2.48
N LEU A 131 -3.33 -15.92 -3.37
CA LEU A 131 -2.87 -14.55 -3.33
C LEU A 131 -4.03 -13.65 -2.88
N LEU A 132 -3.74 -12.40 -2.52
CA LEU A 132 -4.78 -11.40 -2.27
C LEU A 132 -4.36 -10.07 -2.90
N ARG A 133 -4.97 -9.73 -4.05
CA ARG A 133 -4.71 -8.49 -4.76
C ARG A 133 -5.98 -7.79 -5.25
N ASN A 134 -6.96 -8.53 -5.70
CA ASN A 134 -8.19 -8.02 -6.28
C ASN A 134 -9.43 -8.72 -5.71
N ILE A 135 -10.61 -8.33 -6.18
CA ILE A 135 -11.89 -8.87 -5.71
C ILE A 135 -12.06 -10.36 -6.04
N ASN A 136 -11.49 -10.82 -7.15
CA ASN A 136 -11.56 -12.24 -7.51
C ASN A 136 -10.77 -13.10 -6.52
N ASP A 137 -9.58 -12.64 -6.12
CA ASP A 137 -8.78 -13.30 -5.07
C ASP A 137 -9.54 -13.33 -3.74
N MET A 138 -10.12 -12.19 -3.33
CA MET A 138 -10.93 -12.08 -2.12
C MET A 138 -12.10 -13.07 -2.11
N ASN A 139 -12.85 -13.14 -3.21
CA ASN A 139 -13.97 -14.07 -3.36
C ASN A 139 -13.49 -15.52 -3.35
N GLY A 140 -12.35 -15.82 -4.00
CA GLY A 140 -11.74 -17.15 -3.97
C GLY A 140 -11.42 -17.62 -2.56
N ILE A 141 -10.79 -16.76 -1.76
CA ILE A 141 -10.47 -17.05 -0.35
C ILE A 141 -11.76 -17.26 0.46
N LYS A 142 -12.74 -16.34 0.33
CA LYS A 142 -13.99 -16.42 1.09
C LYS A 142 -14.78 -17.67 0.76
N ASN A 143 -14.93 -17.99 -0.53
CA ASN A 143 -15.63 -19.21 -0.97
C ASN A 143 -14.94 -20.49 -0.48
N PHE A 144 -13.60 -20.52 -0.50
CA PHE A 144 -12.84 -21.64 0.04
C PHE A 144 -13.08 -21.80 1.54
N ILE A 145 -13.04 -20.72 2.31
CA ILE A 145 -13.29 -20.73 3.76
C ILE A 145 -14.70 -21.25 4.06
N GLU A 146 -15.72 -20.78 3.34
CA GLU A 146 -17.11 -21.20 3.52
C GLU A 146 -17.32 -22.69 3.18
N ALA A 147 -16.72 -23.16 2.09
CA ALA A 147 -16.86 -24.55 1.63
C ALA A 147 -16.05 -25.57 2.44
N LYS A 148 -14.79 -25.24 2.75
CA LYS A 148 -13.84 -26.19 3.37
C LYS A 148 -13.71 -26.03 4.87
N LYS A 149 -14.11 -24.90 5.44
CA LYS A 149 -14.05 -24.59 6.89
C LYS A 149 -12.66 -24.86 7.49
N PRO A 150 -11.58 -24.27 6.92
CA PRO A 150 -10.21 -24.51 7.34
C PRO A 150 -10.03 -24.18 8.83
N LYS A 151 -9.17 -24.95 9.50
CA LYS A 151 -8.85 -24.79 10.93
C LYS A 151 -7.44 -24.25 11.15
N SER A 152 -6.58 -24.36 10.14
CA SER A 152 -5.20 -23.89 10.19
C SER A 152 -4.86 -23.09 8.94
N ALA A 153 -4.15 -21.97 9.14
CA ALA A 153 -3.69 -21.11 8.08
C ALA A 153 -2.18 -20.84 8.19
N VAL A 154 -1.49 -20.86 7.07
CA VAL A 154 -0.10 -20.41 6.98
C VAL A 154 -0.02 -19.21 6.04
N ILE A 155 0.59 -18.13 6.52
CA ILE A 155 0.85 -16.93 5.75
C ILE A 155 2.34 -16.87 5.43
N ILE A 156 2.69 -16.87 4.14
CA ILE A 156 4.06 -16.75 3.66
C ILE A 156 4.32 -15.29 3.27
N GLY A 157 5.04 -14.58 4.15
CA GLY A 157 5.31 -13.16 4.06
C GLY A 157 4.60 -12.35 5.14
N SER A 158 5.30 -11.32 5.64
CA SER A 158 4.89 -10.53 6.81
C SER A 158 4.83 -9.02 6.50
N GLY A 159 4.46 -8.66 5.27
CA GLY A 159 4.09 -7.29 4.90
C GLY A 159 2.68 -6.93 5.41
N PHE A 160 2.18 -5.74 5.06
CA PHE A 160 0.87 -5.23 5.50
C PHE A 160 -0.26 -6.24 5.26
N ILE A 161 -0.38 -6.75 4.03
CA ILE A 161 -1.42 -7.74 3.66
C ILE A 161 -1.31 -9.00 4.52
N GLY A 162 -0.08 -9.50 4.74
CA GLY A 162 0.13 -10.72 5.54
C GLY A 162 -0.29 -10.53 7.00
N LEU A 163 0.00 -9.38 7.59
CA LEU A 163 -0.35 -9.08 8.98
C LEU A 163 -1.85 -8.82 9.15
N GLU A 164 -2.49 -8.09 8.23
CA GLU A 164 -3.95 -7.88 8.24
C GLU A 164 -4.72 -9.19 8.04
N MET A 165 -4.26 -10.05 7.12
CA MET A 165 -4.87 -11.37 6.92
C MET A 165 -4.62 -12.32 8.08
N CYS A 166 -3.51 -12.16 8.82
CA CYS A 166 -3.26 -12.90 10.05
C CYS A 166 -4.37 -12.63 11.08
N GLU A 167 -4.70 -11.37 11.30
CA GLU A 167 -5.82 -10.96 12.15
C GLU A 167 -7.14 -11.54 11.63
N SER A 168 -7.40 -11.42 10.33
CA SER A 168 -8.62 -11.93 9.69
C SER A 168 -8.81 -13.44 9.89
N PHE A 169 -7.77 -14.24 9.68
CA PHE A 169 -7.84 -15.69 9.89
C PHE A 169 -7.97 -16.07 11.37
N LYS A 170 -7.31 -15.32 12.28
CA LYS A 170 -7.50 -15.51 13.73
C LYS A 170 -8.93 -15.18 14.16
N HIS A 171 -9.51 -14.11 13.62
CA HIS A 171 -10.91 -13.73 13.89
C HIS A 171 -11.89 -14.83 13.47
N LEU A 172 -11.59 -15.54 12.37
CA LEU A 172 -12.36 -16.69 11.90
C LEU A 172 -12.08 -18.00 12.70
N GLY A 173 -11.28 -17.93 13.75
CA GLY A 173 -11.00 -19.03 14.67
C GLY A 173 -9.97 -20.04 14.19
N MET A 174 -9.13 -19.67 13.22
CA MET A 174 -8.06 -20.56 12.74
C MET A 174 -6.82 -20.50 13.63
N ASP A 175 -6.05 -21.60 13.65
CA ASP A 175 -4.68 -21.58 14.12
C ASP A 175 -3.78 -20.99 13.02
N VAL A 176 -3.10 -19.88 13.33
CA VAL A 176 -2.38 -19.10 12.32
C VAL A 176 -0.89 -19.10 12.56
N SER A 177 -0.14 -19.40 11.49
CA SER A 177 1.31 -19.30 11.45
C SER A 177 1.77 -18.29 10.38
N ILE A 178 2.75 -17.46 10.70
CA ILE A 178 3.42 -16.56 9.75
C ILE A 178 4.85 -17.06 9.50
N VAL A 179 5.21 -17.23 8.23
CA VAL A 179 6.57 -17.58 7.81
C VAL A 179 7.18 -16.42 7.04
N ALA A 180 8.28 -15.87 7.55
CA ALA A 180 8.98 -14.74 6.96
C ALA A 180 10.47 -15.08 6.73
N ARG A 181 10.98 -14.82 5.50
CA ARG A 181 12.39 -15.00 5.16
C ARG A 181 13.35 -14.12 5.95
N SER A 182 12.84 -13.02 6.45
CA SER A 182 13.57 -12.06 7.29
C SER A 182 12.71 -11.73 8.50
N LYS A 183 12.78 -10.50 8.98
CA LYS A 183 11.98 -9.99 10.09
C LYS A 183 10.55 -9.69 9.66
N ILE A 184 9.67 -9.57 10.66
CA ILE A 184 8.28 -9.13 10.47
C ILE A 184 8.23 -7.65 10.09
N ALA A 185 7.21 -7.26 9.33
CA ALA A 185 6.93 -5.87 8.95
C ALA A 185 8.14 -5.20 8.27
N LYS A 186 8.46 -5.64 7.05
CA LYS A 186 9.54 -5.02 6.25
C LYS A 186 9.40 -3.49 6.20
N GLY A 187 10.47 -2.78 6.51
CA GLY A 187 10.51 -1.30 6.59
C GLY A 187 10.46 -0.78 8.02
N ILE A 188 10.20 -1.64 9.00
CA ILE A 188 10.35 -1.35 10.42
C ILE A 188 11.77 -1.70 10.87
N ASP A 189 12.39 -0.82 11.63
CA ASP A 189 13.75 -0.99 12.16
C ASP A 189 13.83 -2.14 13.18
N ASN A 190 15.04 -2.66 13.37
CA ASN A 190 15.29 -3.87 14.16
C ASN A 190 14.85 -3.77 15.61
N ASP A 191 15.00 -2.62 16.20
CA ASP A 191 14.66 -2.30 17.59
C ASP A 191 13.15 -2.06 17.80
N MET A 192 12.39 -1.95 16.72
CA MET A 192 10.94 -1.75 16.75
C MET A 192 10.15 -3.03 16.45
N TYR A 193 10.67 -3.92 15.59
CA TYR A 193 9.88 -5.09 15.17
C TYR A 193 9.56 -6.08 16.31
N SER A 194 10.39 -6.15 17.36
CA SER A 194 10.18 -7.03 18.51
C SER A 194 8.82 -6.79 19.19
N TYR A 195 8.37 -5.53 19.25
CA TYR A 195 7.05 -5.19 19.80
C TYR A 195 5.90 -5.79 19.00
N ILE A 196 6.05 -5.91 17.67
CA ILE A 196 5.03 -6.54 16.80
C ILE A 196 5.07 -8.05 16.99
N GLU A 197 6.27 -8.64 17.03
CA GLU A 197 6.44 -10.10 17.18
C GLU A 197 5.92 -10.60 18.52
N GLU A 198 6.26 -9.89 19.62
CA GLU A 198 5.73 -10.20 20.95
C GLU A 198 4.21 -10.14 20.98
N HIS A 199 3.63 -9.08 20.39
CA HIS A 199 2.19 -8.91 20.31
C HIS A 199 1.49 -10.03 19.53
N LEU A 200 2.05 -10.44 18.39
CA LEU A 200 1.53 -11.58 17.62
C LEU A 200 1.53 -12.87 18.43
N LYS A 201 2.61 -13.14 19.17
CA LYS A 201 2.71 -14.29 20.07
C LYS A 201 1.68 -14.25 21.21
N GLU A 202 1.47 -13.07 21.81
CA GLU A 202 0.41 -12.86 22.82
C GLU A 202 -0.99 -13.14 22.26
N LYS A 203 -1.21 -12.88 20.96
CA LYS A 203 -2.47 -13.21 20.25
C LYS A 203 -2.54 -14.67 19.79
N GLY A 204 -1.57 -15.49 20.16
CA GLY A 204 -1.55 -16.91 19.81
C GLY A 204 -1.25 -17.17 18.33
N VAL A 205 -0.41 -16.34 17.72
CA VAL A 205 0.10 -16.54 16.36
C VAL A 205 1.47 -17.20 16.43
N ASN A 206 1.69 -18.24 15.65
CA ASN A 206 3.00 -18.88 15.53
C ASN A 206 3.86 -18.07 14.54
N VAL A 207 5.01 -17.59 14.99
CA VAL A 207 5.85 -16.69 14.19
C VAL A 207 7.20 -17.35 13.88
N TYR A 208 7.47 -17.53 12.59
CA TYR A 208 8.70 -18.11 12.05
C TYR A 208 9.45 -17.05 11.24
N THR A 209 10.37 -16.34 11.88
CA THR A 209 11.26 -15.36 11.24
C THR A 209 12.55 -15.99 10.77
N ASN A 210 13.26 -15.32 9.83
CA ASN A 210 14.49 -15.84 9.22
C ASN A 210 14.36 -17.27 8.68
N THR A 211 13.15 -17.62 8.23
CA THR A 211 12.76 -18.97 7.85
C THR A 211 12.40 -19.02 6.37
N LYS A 212 13.06 -19.89 5.61
CA LYS A 212 12.78 -20.14 4.19
C LYS A 212 11.64 -21.14 4.06
N THR A 213 10.68 -20.86 3.21
CA THR A 213 9.70 -21.84 2.75
C THR A 213 10.33 -22.68 1.63
N MET A 214 10.20 -24.00 1.70
CA MET A 214 10.80 -24.95 0.75
C MET A 214 9.78 -25.49 -0.26
N GLU A 215 8.60 -25.90 0.20
CA GLU A 215 7.48 -26.36 -0.63
C GLU A 215 6.15 -26.29 0.13
N ILE A 216 5.07 -26.42 -0.59
CA ILE A 216 3.71 -26.61 -0.06
C ILE A 216 3.21 -27.98 -0.53
N ASN A 217 2.79 -28.82 0.40
CA ASN A 217 2.29 -30.17 0.10
C ASN A 217 0.94 -30.44 0.79
N ASP A 218 0.45 -31.69 0.75
CA ASP A 218 -0.84 -32.07 1.33
C ASP A 218 -0.91 -31.93 2.85
N GLN A 219 0.23 -31.91 3.53
CA GLN A 219 0.31 -31.81 4.99
C GLN A 219 0.44 -30.34 5.45
N GLY A 220 0.87 -29.42 4.55
CA GLY A 220 1.08 -28.03 4.86
C GLY A 220 2.31 -27.42 4.20
N VAL A 221 2.99 -26.53 4.91
CA VAL A 221 4.15 -25.77 4.45
C VAL A 221 5.43 -26.34 5.04
N VAL A 222 6.34 -26.81 4.18
CA VAL A 222 7.67 -27.29 4.57
C VAL A 222 8.61 -26.10 4.71
N ILE A 223 9.29 -25.95 5.82
CA ILE A 223 10.26 -24.90 6.09
C ILE A 223 11.72 -25.40 6.08
N GLY A 224 12.67 -24.49 6.19
CA GLY A 224 14.09 -24.70 5.88
C GLY A 224 14.79 -25.80 6.67
N ASP A 225 14.32 -26.18 7.85
CA ASP A 225 14.83 -27.29 8.67
C ASP A 225 14.16 -28.63 8.36
N GLY A 226 13.25 -28.68 7.36
CA GLY A 226 12.48 -29.84 6.96
C GLY A 226 11.22 -30.08 7.77
N SER A 227 10.92 -29.27 8.78
CA SER A 227 9.67 -29.37 9.54
C SER A 227 8.47 -28.92 8.69
N ILE A 228 7.27 -29.43 9.04
CA ILE A 228 6.03 -29.13 8.34
C ILE A 228 5.12 -28.34 9.27
N ILE A 229 4.69 -27.16 8.81
CA ILE A 229 3.65 -26.36 9.47
C ILE A 229 2.32 -26.74 8.83
N LYS A 230 1.42 -27.34 9.60
CA LYS A 230 0.10 -27.75 9.11
C LYS A 230 -0.67 -26.54 8.55
N ALA A 231 -1.28 -26.70 7.38
CA ALA A 231 -2.05 -25.66 6.73
C ALA A 231 -3.22 -26.22 5.93
N ASP A 232 -4.44 -25.89 6.32
CA ASP A 232 -5.63 -26.15 5.52
C ASP A 232 -5.78 -25.07 4.42
N ILE A 233 -5.29 -23.85 4.68
CA ILE A 233 -5.22 -22.73 3.72
C ILE A 233 -3.86 -22.06 3.81
N VAL A 234 -3.31 -21.65 2.67
CA VAL A 234 -2.03 -20.93 2.57
C VAL A 234 -2.24 -19.60 1.85
N LEU A 235 -1.76 -18.52 2.42
CA LEU A 235 -1.74 -17.21 1.79
C LEU A 235 -0.30 -16.82 1.42
N LEU A 236 -0.07 -16.54 0.14
CA LEU A 236 1.20 -16.00 -0.36
C LEU A 236 1.16 -14.47 -0.33
N ALA A 237 1.76 -13.87 0.69
CA ALA A 237 1.87 -12.41 0.88
C ALA A 237 3.31 -11.93 0.61
N THR A 238 3.92 -12.41 -0.48
CA THR A 238 5.34 -12.25 -0.83
C THR A 238 5.69 -10.91 -1.47
N GLY A 239 4.71 -10.01 -1.57
CA GLY A 239 4.84 -8.67 -2.12
C GLY A 239 4.23 -8.50 -3.50
N VAL A 240 4.37 -7.30 -4.04
CA VAL A 240 3.80 -6.90 -5.34
C VAL A 240 4.89 -6.34 -6.25
N LYS A 241 4.66 -6.45 -7.57
CA LYS A 241 5.48 -5.83 -8.62
C LYS A 241 4.61 -4.93 -9.50
N PRO A 242 5.17 -3.83 -10.03
CA PRO A 242 4.43 -2.95 -10.94
C PRO A 242 4.08 -3.68 -12.23
N ASN A 243 2.87 -3.47 -12.74
CA ASN A 243 2.42 -4.04 -14.00
C ASN A 243 2.86 -3.14 -15.16
N THR A 244 4.04 -3.40 -15.71
CA THR A 244 4.72 -2.57 -16.70
C THR A 244 4.84 -3.20 -18.09
N ALA A 245 4.32 -4.41 -18.28
CA ALA A 245 4.50 -5.17 -19.52
C ALA A 245 3.99 -4.39 -20.75
N LEU A 246 2.77 -3.84 -20.69
CA LEU A 246 2.20 -3.03 -21.75
C LEU A 246 3.00 -1.76 -22.01
N ALA A 247 3.36 -1.02 -20.96
CA ALA A 247 4.16 0.20 -21.07
C ALA A 247 5.53 -0.08 -21.72
N LYS A 248 6.20 -1.15 -21.29
CA LYS A 248 7.48 -1.57 -21.86
C LYS A 248 7.36 -1.93 -23.37
N SER A 249 6.27 -2.60 -23.79
CA SER A 249 6.04 -2.95 -25.20
C SER A 249 5.82 -1.74 -26.10
N MET A 250 5.41 -0.60 -25.51
CA MET A 250 5.24 0.68 -26.20
C MET A 250 6.53 1.52 -26.28
N GLY A 251 7.63 1.12 -25.63
CA GLY A 251 8.84 1.92 -25.50
C GLY A 251 8.82 2.93 -24.36
N VAL A 252 7.90 2.80 -23.39
CA VAL A 252 7.89 3.62 -22.17
C VAL A 252 9.07 3.24 -21.28
N GLU A 253 9.84 4.24 -20.84
CA GLU A 253 10.99 4.04 -19.95
C GLU A 253 10.57 3.55 -18.57
N LEU A 254 11.31 2.58 -18.06
CA LEU A 254 11.20 2.13 -16.67
C LEU A 254 12.31 2.78 -15.82
N GLY A 255 11.98 3.10 -14.58
CA GLY A 255 12.93 3.62 -13.62
C GLY A 255 13.76 2.52 -12.93
N VAL A 256 14.62 2.93 -12.01
CA VAL A 256 15.55 2.02 -11.30
C VAL A 256 14.83 1.01 -10.41
N THR A 257 13.58 1.27 -10.05
CA THR A 257 12.75 0.35 -9.26
C THR A 257 12.04 -0.70 -10.13
N GLY A 258 12.14 -0.60 -11.45
CA GLY A 258 11.42 -1.43 -12.41
C GLY A 258 9.98 -0.99 -12.69
N ALA A 259 9.51 0.09 -12.06
CA ALA A 259 8.23 0.72 -12.33
C ALA A 259 8.35 1.75 -13.47
N ILE A 260 7.22 2.22 -14.00
CA ILE A 260 7.19 3.22 -15.06
C ILE A 260 7.79 4.53 -14.53
N LYS A 261 8.76 5.08 -15.27
CA LYS A 261 9.37 6.37 -14.98
C LYS A 261 8.45 7.48 -15.46
N VAL A 262 8.15 8.42 -14.57
CA VAL A 262 7.36 9.62 -14.89
C VAL A 262 8.06 10.87 -14.33
N ASP A 263 7.76 12.01 -14.92
CA ASP A 263 8.13 13.30 -14.35
C ASP A 263 7.15 13.73 -13.23
N LYS A 264 7.36 14.90 -12.64
CA LYS A 264 6.48 15.47 -11.60
C LYS A 264 5.05 15.75 -12.09
N HIS A 265 4.85 15.80 -13.40
CA HIS A 265 3.54 16.02 -14.05
C HIS A 265 2.89 14.69 -14.49
N MET A 266 3.43 13.55 -14.08
CA MET A 266 2.97 12.21 -14.48
C MET A 266 3.16 11.90 -15.98
N ARG A 267 4.02 12.63 -16.69
CA ARG A 267 4.34 12.39 -18.11
C ARG A 267 5.37 11.28 -18.22
N THR A 268 5.20 10.41 -19.20
CA THR A 268 6.23 9.44 -19.59
C THR A 268 7.21 10.09 -20.60
N ASN A 269 8.15 9.30 -21.09
CA ASN A 269 9.04 9.71 -22.21
C ASN A 269 8.32 9.78 -23.57
N ILE A 270 7.09 9.29 -23.67
CA ILE A 270 6.28 9.30 -24.90
C ILE A 270 5.30 10.48 -24.84
N GLU A 271 5.25 11.27 -25.90
CA GLU A 271 4.33 12.41 -26.01
C GLU A 271 2.88 11.94 -25.88
N ASP A 272 2.07 12.70 -25.14
CA ASP A 272 0.66 12.44 -24.90
C ASP A 272 0.35 11.15 -24.11
N VAL A 273 1.39 10.51 -23.54
CA VAL A 273 1.26 9.32 -22.68
C VAL A 273 1.67 9.66 -21.24
N TYR A 274 0.73 9.47 -20.33
CA TYR A 274 0.87 9.68 -18.89
C TYR A 274 0.79 8.35 -18.14
N SER A 275 1.30 8.31 -16.91
CA SER A 275 1.12 7.14 -16.06
C SER A 275 0.94 7.52 -14.59
N CYS A 276 0.17 6.73 -13.84
CA CYS A 276 -0.13 6.99 -12.43
C CYS A 276 -0.48 5.70 -11.66
N GLY A 277 -0.47 5.78 -10.34
CA GLY A 277 -0.82 4.67 -9.45
C GLY A 277 0.31 3.69 -9.19
N ASP A 278 -0.04 2.45 -8.84
CA ASP A 278 0.93 1.44 -8.39
C ASP A 278 1.86 0.92 -9.50
N CYS A 279 1.71 1.37 -10.75
CA CYS A 279 2.62 1.00 -11.84
C CYS A 279 3.81 1.95 -12.01
N ILE A 280 3.83 3.11 -11.33
CA ILE A 280 4.87 4.12 -11.49
C ILE A 280 5.92 4.10 -10.39
N GLU A 281 7.10 4.62 -10.72
CA GLU A 281 8.13 5.05 -9.78
C GLU A 281 7.82 6.47 -9.30
N VAL A 282 7.99 6.71 -8.00
CA VAL A 282 7.86 8.04 -7.39
C VAL A 282 9.16 8.38 -6.66
N PHE A 283 9.30 9.60 -6.15
CA PHE A 283 10.49 10.00 -5.40
C PHE A 283 10.16 10.32 -3.95
N ASN A 284 11.12 10.03 -3.07
CA ASN A 284 11.04 10.37 -1.65
C ASN A 284 11.41 11.84 -1.46
N THR A 285 10.56 12.57 -0.73
CA THR A 285 10.71 14.02 -0.52
C THR A 285 11.89 14.43 0.37
N ILE A 286 12.51 13.50 1.10
CA ILE A 286 13.60 13.79 2.03
C ILE A 286 14.96 13.73 1.32
N ASN A 287 15.16 12.73 0.46
CA ASN A 287 16.46 12.44 -0.17
C ASN A 287 16.42 12.45 -1.71
N ASP A 288 15.28 12.84 -2.30
CA ASP A 288 15.02 12.89 -3.75
C ASP A 288 15.32 11.56 -4.50
N LYS A 289 15.42 10.44 -3.77
CA LYS A 289 15.66 9.14 -4.41
C LYS A 289 14.38 8.55 -4.96
N PRO A 290 14.46 7.92 -6.15
CA PRO A 290 13.33 7.17 -6.68
C PRO A 290 13.00 5.98 -5.77
N VAL A 291 11.70 5.78 -5.55
CA VAL A 291 11.16 4.71 -4.69
C VAL A 291 9.92 4.10 -5.31
N TYR A 292 9.67 2.84 -5.00
CA TYR A 292 8.43 2.16 -5.35
C TYR A 292 7.56 2.06 -4.09
N ARG A 293 6.42 2.77 -4.09
CA ARG A 293 5.49 2.86 -2.95
C ARG A 293 4.04 2.66 -3.43
N PRO A 294 3.63 1.40 -3.71
CA PRO A 294 2.28 1.07 -4.18
C PRO A 294 1.26 1.21 -3.03
N LEU A 295 0.77 2.41 -2.82
CA LEU A 295 -0.18 2.77 -1.76
C LEU A 295 -1.39 3.48 -2.35
N GLY A 296 -2.58 3.17 -1.83
CA GLY A 296 -3.85 3.75 -2.31
C GLY A 296 -3.88 5.28 -2.26
N SER A 297 -3.29 5.89 -1.22
CA SER A 297 -3.17 7.36 -1.11
C SER A 297 -2.28 7.96 -2.20
N THR A 298 -1.16 7.30 -2.53
CA THR A 298 -0.28 7.70 -3.64
C THR A 298 -0.97 7.53 -4.98
N ALA A 299 -1.69 6.40 -5.17
CA ALA A 299 -2.44 6.12 -6.39
C ALA A 299 -3.51 7.20 -6.66
N ASN A 300 -4.29 7.58 -5.66
CA ASN A 300 -5.29 8.64 -5.79
C ASN A 300 -4.66 10.00 -6.13
N LYS A 301 -3.59 10.40 -5.43
CA LYS A 301 -2.91 11.69 -5.67
C LYS A 301 -2.30 11.74 -7.07
N THR A 302 -1.56 10.71 -7.48
CA THR A 302 -0.94 10.65 -8.81
C THR A 302 -1.97 10.57 -9.92
N GLY A 303 -3.10 9.87 -9.70
CA GLY A 303 -4.25 9.87 -10.62
C GLY A 303 -4.85 11.26 -10.81
N THR A 304 -5.08 12.01 -9.72
CA THR A 304 -5.57 13.40 -9.78
C THR A 304 -4.62 14.28 -10.58
N ILE A 305 -3.31 14.18 -10.31
CA ILE A 305 -2.29 14.98 -11.01
C ILE A 305 -2.21 14.62 -12.49
N ALA A 306 -2.24 13.33 -12.84
CA ALA A 306 -2.30 12.89 -14.23
C ALA A 306 -3.55 13.43 -14.95
N GLY A 307 -4.71 13.36 -14.27
CA GLY A 307 -5.97 13.89 -14.81
C GLY A 307 -5.97 15.39 -15.08
N ARG A 308 -5.25 16.19 -14.29
CA ARG A 308 -5.05 17.63 -14.53
C ARG A 308 -4.07 17.88 -15.67
N ASN A 309 -2.92 17.24 -15.64
CA ASN A 309 -1.86 17.47 -16.60
C ASN A 309 -2.22 17.01 -18.02
N VAL A 310 -3.04 15.98 -18.17
CA VAL A 310 -3.54 15.52 -19.48
C VAL A 310 -4.39 16.62 -20.17
N LEU A 311 -5.00 17.53 -19.38
CA LEU A 311 -5.75 18.69 -19.86
C LEU A 311 -4.87 19.94 -20.07
N GLY A 312 -3.57 19.85 -19.80
CA GLY A 312 -2.65 20.99 -19.85
C GLY A 312 -2.66 21.86 -18.58
N ILE A 313 -3.34 21.45 -17.51
CA ILE A 313 -3.27 22.12 -16.21
C ILE A 313 -1.93 21.75 -15.57
N ASN A 314 -1.09 22.76 -15.33
CA ASN A 314 0.25 22.54 -14.79
C ASN A 314 0.19 22.29 -13.27
N ASP A 315 0.11 21.02 -12.87
CA ASP A 315 0.12 20.58 -11.48
C ASP A 315 1.27 19.60 -11.22
N GLU A 316 1.95 19.72 -10.08
CA GLU A 316 3.13 18.93 -9.75
C GLU A 316 2.88 17.98 -8.58
N PHE A 317 3.26 16.74 -8.76
CA PHE A 317 3.38 15.79 -7.67
C PHE A 317 4.61 16.10 -6.81
N LYS A 318 4.38 16.35 -5.53
CA LYS A 318 5.44 16.76 -4.59
C LYS A 318 6.29 15.61 -4.04
N GLY A 319 6.04 14.37 -4.48
CA GLY A 319 6.70 13.17 -3.97
C GLY A 319 5.98 12.55 -2.76
N VAL A 320 6.65 11.60 -2.12
CA VAL A 320 6.12 10.86 -0.97
C VAL A 320 7.11 10.80 0.19
N LEU A 321 6.59 10.79 1.41
CA LEU A 321 7.35 10.35 2.59
C LEU A 321 7.37 8.83 2.72
N GLY A 322 6.48 8.13 2.01
CA GLY A 322 6.31 6.69 2.14
C GLY A 322 5.54 6.30 3.41
N THR A 323 4.66 7.16 3.89
CA THR A 323 3.85 6.92 5.09
C THR A 323 2.99 5.67 4.91
N GLY A 324 3.12 4.76 5.86
CA GLY A 324 2.30 3.55 5.99
C GLY A 324 1.73 3.43 7.39
N ILE A 325 0.50 2.91 7.47
CA ILE A 325 -0.16 2.60 8.73
C ILE A 325 -0.98 1.33 8.55
N PHE A 326 -0.98 0.45 9.53
CA PHE A 326 -1.80 -0.76 9.54
C PHE A 326 -2.10 -1.21 10.96
N ARG A 327 -3.17 -1.98 11.09
CA ARG A 327 -3.59 -2.58 12.35
C ARG A 327 -3.02 -4.01 12.45
N VAL A 328 -2.63 -4.39 13.67
CA VAL A 328 -2.30 -5.76 14.03
C VAL A 328 -3.04 -6.08 15.33
N PHE A 329 -4.21 -6.68 15.22
CA PHE A 329 -5.17 -6.85 16.31
C PHE A 329 -5.55 -5.51 16.96
N ASP A 330 -5.12 -5.26 18.18
CA ASP A 330 -5.44 -4.03 18.92
C ASP A 330 -4.30 -3.02 18.98
N ILE A 331 -3.19 -3.27 18.27
CA ILE A 331 -2.14 -2.26 18.08
C ILE A 331 -2.15 -1.66 16.69
N THR A 332 -1.75 -0.41 16.61
CA THR A 332 -1.47 0.33 15.39
C THR A 332 0.05 0.38 15.17
N VAL A 333 0.47 0.06 13.96
CA VAL A 333 1.85 0.21 13.50
C VAL A 333 1.88 1.29 12.42
N GLY A 334 2.70 2.31 12.63
CA GLY A 334 2.84 3.43 11.70
C GLY A 334 4.29 3.74 11.39
N MET A 335 4.55 4.20 10.17
CA MET A 335 5.88 4.66 9.75
C MET A 335 5.76 5.81 8.76
N THR A 336 6.74 6.71 8.77
CA THR A 336 6.81 7.82 7.82
C THR A 336 8.25 8.31 7.66
N GLY A 337 8.59 8.84 6.49
CA GLY A 337 9.94 9.30 6.18
C GLY A 337 10.93 8.16 5.99
N LEU A 338 12.18 8.38 6.40
CA LEU A 338 13.25 7.41 6.30
C LEU A 338 13.37 6.61 7.60
N SER A 339 13.57 5.30 7.50
CA SER A 339 14.06 4.51 8.63
C SER A 339 15.49 4.95 9.00
N GLU A 340 15.98 4.56 10.17
CA GLU A 340 17.37 4.83 10.55
C GLU A 340 18.35 4.29 9.50
N GLU A 341 18.13 3.04 9.05
CA GLU A 341 18.98 2.41 8.05
C GLU A 341 18.94 3.15 6.70
N GLU A 342 17.74 3.59 6.24
CA GLU A 342 17.58 4.34 5.00
C GLU A 342 18.22 5.73 5.09
N ALA A 343 18.13 6.40 6.24
CA ALA A 343 18.76 7.71 6.47
C ALA A 343 20.29 7.61 6.43
N VAL A 344 20.88 6.65 7.13
CA VAL A 344 22.33 6.39 7.10
C VAL A 344 22.80 6.03 5.69
N LYS A 345 22.09 5.15 4.97
CA LYS A 345 22.40 4.79 3.56
C LYS A 345 22.25 5.99 2.61
N SER A 346 21.47 6.99 2.99
CA SER A 346 21.30 8.22 2.21
C SER A 346 22.37 9.27 2.51
N GLY A 347 23.30 8.98 3.44
CA GLY A 347 24.43 9.85 3.81
C GLY A 347 24.16 10.81 4.94
N TYR A 348 23.02 10.70 5.64
CA TYR A 348 22.74 11.52 6.81
C TYR A 348 23.50 11.04 8.04
N ASN A 349 24.08 11.98 8.78
CA ASN A 349 24.52 11.74 10.14
C ASN A 349 23.31 11.88 11.06
N VAL A 350 22.91 10.79 11.75
CA VAL A 350 21.63 10.74 12.42
C VAL A 350 21.72 10.77 13.94
N SER A 351 20.75 11.43 14.56
CA SER A 351 20.35 11.24 15.96
C SER A 351 19.07 10.41 15.98
N VAL A 352 19.02 9.41 16.86
CA VAL A 352 17.88 8.51 16.99
C VAL A 352 17.36 8.51 18.42
N SER A 353 16.07 8.58 18.60
CA SER A 353 15.42 8.37 19.90
C SER A 353 14.40 7.25 19.81
N ILE A 354 14.34 6.42 20.84
CA ILE A 354 13.24 5.51 21.10
C ILE A 354 12.67 5.86 22.46
N ASP A 355 11.37 6.08 22.51
CA ASP A 355 10.67 6.40 23.74
C ASP A 355 9.37 5.61 23.87
N LYS A 356 9.07 5.17 25.08
CA LYS A 356 7.84 4.47 25.44
C LYS A 356 7.10 5.30 26.47
N LYS A 357 5.97 5.86 26.10
CA LYS A 357 5.14 6.72 26.95
C LYS A 357 3.68 6.30 26.89
N PRO A 358 2.88 6.55 27.94
CA PRO A 358 1.44 6.31 27.85
C PRO A 358 0.79 7.29 26.86
N ASN A 359 -0.19 6.80 26.11
CA ASN A 359 -1.00 7.61 25.18
C ASN A 359 -1.88 8.64 25.89
N LYS A 360 -2.32 8.33 27.13
CA LYS A 360 -3.15 9.14 28.03
C LYS A 360 -2.87 8.76 29.47
N PRO A 361 -3.38 9.49 30.49
CA PRO A 361 -3.13 9.15 31.89
C PRO A 361 -3.61 7.75 32.26
N GLU A 362 -2.92 7.12 33.22
CA GLU A 362 -3.24 5.77 33.68
C GLU A 362 -4.68 5.64 34.19
N TYR A 363 -5.19 6.64 34.95
CA TYR A 363 -6.56 6.67 35.44
C TYR A 363 -7.63 6.77 34.33
N MET A 364 -7.22 7.03 33.07
CA MET A 364 -8.06 7.00 31.87
C MET A 364 -7.80 5.74 31.02
N GLY A 365 -7.15 4.73 31.58
CA GLY A 365 -6.79 3.52 30.88
C GLY A 365 -5.66 3.73 29.86
N GLY A 366 -4.68 4.57 30.20
CA GLY A 366 -3.52 4.85 29.36
C GLY A 366 -2.72 3.59 29.03
N ARG A 367 -2.41 3.40 27.76
CA ARG A 367 -1.61 2.28 27.23
C ARG A 367 -0.35 2.83 26.52
N PRO A 368 0.74 2.07 26.45
CA PRO A 368 1.98 2.57 25.90
C PRO A 368 1.92 2.83 24.38
N ILE A 369 2.57 3.90 23.94
CA ILE A 369 3.00 4.11 22.56
C ILE A 369 4.53 4.13 22.56
N VAL A 370 5.13 3.34 21.69
CA VAL A 370 6.57 3.37 21.41
C VAL A 370 6.77 4.24 20.17
N ILE A 371 7.61 5.24 20.28
CA ILE A 371 7.95 6.15 19.17
C ILE A 371 9.46 6.10 18.97
N LYS A 372 9.87 5.67 17.78
CA LYS A 372 11.21 5.84 17.27
C LYS A 372 11.19 7.01 16.30
N ALA A 373 12.10 7.98 16.49
CA ALA A 373 12.26 9.08 15.56
C ALA A 373 13.73 9.25 15.17
N VAL A 374 13.94 9.63 13.91
CA VAL A 374 15.25 9.84 13.30
C VAL A 374 15.34 11.31 12.88
N ALA A 375 16.40 11.98 13.27
CA ALA A 375 16.70 13.36 12.90
C ALA A 375 18.14 13.47 12.40
N GLU A 376 18.39 14.44 11.50
CA GLU A 376 19.74 14.83 11.12
C GLU A 376 20.43 15.50 12.31
N LYS A 377 21.62 15.03 12.65
CA LYS A 377 22.29 15.44 13.89
C LYS A 377 22.66 16.91 13.93
N GLU A 378 23.13 17.45 12.81
CA GLU A 378 23.63 18.81 12.70
C GLU A 378 22.49 19.85 12.76
N SER A 379 21.46 19.65 11.98
CA SER A 379 20.32 20.59 11.89
C SER A 379 19.23 20.32 12.92
N GLY A 380 19.10 19.07 13.35
CA GLY A 380 17.97 18.59 14.14
C GLY A 380 16.72 18.32 13.32
N ARG A 381 16.77 18.44 11.97
CA ARG A 381 15.65 18.21 11.07
C ARG A 381 15.16 16.77 11.18
N LEU A 382 13.85 16.59 11.31
CA LEU A 382 13.22 15.28 11.35
C LEU A 382 13.30 14.60 9.97
N LEU A 383 13.79 13.36 9.95
CA LEU A 383 13.94 12.55 8.72
C LEU A 383 12.94 11.41 8.66
N GLY A 384 12.48 10.90 9.80
CA GLY A 384 11.54 9.80 9.82
C GLY A 384 11.10 9.40 11.21
N ALA A 385 10.06 8.57 11.26
CA ALA A 385 9.54 8.03 12.50
C ALA A 385 8.81 6.70 12.31
N GLN A 386 8.82 5.88 13.36
CA GLN A 386 8.09 4.63 13.48
C GLN A 386 7.36 4.60 14.82
N LEU A 387 6.10 4.22 14.80
CA LEU A 387 5.23 4.22 15.98
C LEU A 387 4.56 2.85 16.10
N ILE A 388 4.53 2.34 17.32
CA ILE A 388 3.79 1.12 17.67
C ILE A 388 3.05 1.38 18.96
N GLY A 389 1.75 1.18 18.96
CA GLY A 389 0.97 1.41 20.16
C GLY A 389 -0.52 1.23 19.92
N TYR A 390 -1.26 1.65 20.90
CA TYR A 390 -2.70 1.52 20.90
C TYR A 390 -3.39 2.80 20.38
N GLU A 391 -4.53 3.14 20.94
CA GLU A 391 -5.30 4.34 20.60
C GLU A 391 -4.45 5.62 20.55
N GLY A 392 -4.63 6.44 19.51
CA GLY A 392 -3.94 7.72 19.30
C GLY A 392 -2.51 7.61 18.74
N THR A 393 -2.09 6.42 18.30
CA THR A 393 -0.85 6.22 17.54
C THR A 393 -0.95 6.87 16.15
N ASP A 394 -2.08 6.70 15.48
CA ASP A 394 -2.46 7.28 14.19
C ASP A 394 -2.35 8.81 14.20
N ARG A 395 -2.94 9.46 15.20
CA ARG A 395 -2.89 10.91 15.37
C ARG A 395 -1.46 11.44 15.48
N ARG A 396 -0.61 10.75 16.23
CA ARG A 396 0.80 11.17 16.41
C ARG A 396 1.63 10.91 15.16
N LEU A 397 1.29 9.86 14.41
CA LEU A 397 1.88 9.63 13.09
C LEU A 397 1.58 10.80 12.15
N ASP A 398 0.32 11.26 12.08
CA ASP A 398 -0.07 12.38 11.21
C ASP A 398 0.61 13.70 11.60
N VAL A 399 0.80 13.96 12.90
CA VAL A 399 1.60 15.11 13.36
C VAL A 399 3.04 15.00 12.86
N LEU A 400 3.67 13.83 12.94
CA LEU A 400 5.03 13.62 12.45
C LEU A 400 5.11 13.70 10.92
N VAL A 401 4.10 13.22 10.20
CA VAL A 401 4.00 13.40 8.74
C VAL A 401 3.99 14.88 8.37
N ALA A 402 3.16 15.68 9.05
CA ALA A 402 3.10 17.12 8.82
C ALA A 402 4.43 17.81 9.18
N ALA A 403 5.01 17.47 10.34
CA ALA A 403 6.28 18.00 10.80
C ALA A 403 7.42 17.74 9.80
N ILE A 404 7.58 16.47 9.37
CA ILE A 404 8.62 16.09 8.41
C ILE A 404 8.38 16.77 7.04
N THR A 405 7.13 16.83 6.58
CA THR A 405 6.77 17.49 5.31
C THR A 405 7.16 18.97 5.31
N LEU A 406 7.05 19.64 6.47
CA LEU A 406 7.38 21.06 6.64
C LEU A 406 8.84 21.28 7.11
N ASN A 407 9.66 20.22 7.10
CA ASN A 407 11.06 20.27 7.55
C ASN A 407 11.25 20.73 9.01
N ALA A 408 10.30 20.41 9.89
CA ALA A 408 10.40 20.72 11.30
C ALA A 408 11.60 19.99 11.93
N SER A 409 12.14 20.60 13.00
CA SER A 409 13.21 20.04 13.81
C SER A 409 12.68 19.24 15.00
N ALA A 410 13.56 18.49 15.64
CA ALA A 410 13.28 17.84 16.92
C ALA A 410 12.86 18.83 18.01
N GLU A 411 13.39 20.06 17.98
CA GLU A 411 13.04 21.13 18.93
C GLU A 411 11.59 21.59 18.74
N ASP A 412 11.11 21.69 17.50
CA ASP A 412 9.74 22.10 17.19
C ASP A 412 8.70 21.15 17.81
N LEU A 413 8.99 19.84 17.92
CA LEU A 413 8.10 18.88 18.60
C LEU A 413 7.83 19.22 20.06
N MET A 414 8.76 19.94 20.72
CA MET A 414 8.59 20.36 22.10
C MET A 414 7.71 21.61 22.25
N HIS A 415 7.54 22.35 21.15
CA HIS A 415 6.80 23.61 21.10
C HIS A 415 5.44 23.51 20.42
N PHE A 416 5.11 22.35 19.85
CA PHE A 416 3.77 22.16 19.26
C PHE A 416 2.70 22.27 20.35
N ASP A 417 1.73 23.15 20.11
CA ASP A 417 0.55 23.28 20.96
C ASP A 417 -0.50 22.21 20.62
N LEU A 418 -0.18 20.97 21.01
CA LEU A 418 -1.02 19.81 20.74
C LEU A 418 -2.22 19.76 21.68
N ALA A 419 -3.38 19.36 21.13
CA ALA A 419 -4.61 19.25 21.88
C ALA A 419 -4.46 18.30 23.09
N TYR A 420 -4.80 18.81 24.27
CA TYR A 420 -4.80 18.09 25.51
C TYR A 420 -6.17 18.06 26.20
N SER A 421 -6.55 16.86 26.57
CA SER A 421 -7.53 16.56 27.61
C SER A 421 -7.28 15.13 28.09
N PRO A 422 -7.55 14.78 29.36
CA PRO A 422 -7.25 13.46 29.90
C PRO A 422 -7.69 12.25 29.07
N PRO A 423 -8.87 12.25 28.41
CA PRO A 423 -9.26 11.13 27.57
C PRO A 423 -8.39 10.91 26.33
N TYR A 424 -7.63 11.91 25.88
CA TYR A 424 -6.92 11.92 24.60
C TYR A 424 -5.39 11.92 24.73
N SER A 425 -4.84 12.59 25.74
CA SER A 425 -3.38 12.71 25.88
C SER A 425 -3.00 12.97 27.33
N THR A 426 -1.68 12.89 27.61
CA THR A 426 -1.06 13.47 28.81
C THR A 426 -0.78 14.96 28.59
N PRO A 427 -0.61 15.79 29.66
CA PRO A 427 -0.31 17.23 29.52
C PRO A 427 0.93 17.55 28.68
N ARG A 428 1.91 16.66 28.71
CA ARG A 428 3.03 16.63 27.77
C ARG A 428 2.85 15.42 26.87
N ASP A 429 2.48 15.65 25.61
CA ASP A 429 2.28 14.57 24.65
C ASP A 429 3.57 13.72 24.50
N PRO A 430 3.49 12.43 24.20
CA PRO A 430 4.65 11.59 23.86
C PRO A 430 5.63 12.22 22.90
N LEU A 431 5.17 13.01 21.92
CA LEU A 431 6.03 13.71 20.95
C LEU A 431 6.96 14.75 21.60
N TYR A 432 6.54 15.40 22.69
CA TYR A 432 7.39 16.29 23.46
C TYR A 432 8.66 15.57 23.95
N TYR A 433 8.50 14.36 24.51
CA TYR A 433 9.62 13.58 25.01
C TYR A 433 10.53 13.07 23.90
N THR A 434 9.94 12.71 22.75
CA THR A 434 10.68 12.36 21.53
C THR A 434 11.59 13.51 21.10
N GLY A 435 11.05 14.73 21.01
CA GLY A 435 11.82 15.94 20.68
C GLY A 435 12.93 16.25 21.68
N ALA A 436 12.62 16.18 22.98
CA ALA A 436 13.59 16.43 24.05
C ALA A 436 14.77 15.44 24.02
N LYS A 437 14.50 14.15 23.76
CA LYS A 437 15.56 13.14 23.65
C LYS A 437 16.44 13.33 22.41
N LEU A 438 15.87 13.67 21.28
CA LEU A 438 16.63 13.95 20.05
C LEU A 438 17.52 15.19 20.24
N ARG A 439 16.99 16.27 20.84
CA ARG A 439 17.73 17.50 21.13
C ARG A 439 18.94 17.25 22.05
N ALA A 440 18.79 16.42 23.04
CA ALA A 440 19.88 16.08 23.98
C ALA A 440 21.04 15.30 23.34
N LYS A 441 20.87 14.78 22.14
CA LYS A 441 21.86 14.03 21.36
C LYS A 441 22.51 14.84 20.23
N LYS A 442 22.19 16.12 20.15
CA LYS A 442 22.75 17.08 19.19
C LYS A 442 24.22 17.40 19.42
#